data_5e92b60106c86da77c76f239054aa461
#
_entry.id   5e92b60106c86da77c76f239054aa461
#
_cell.length_a   1.000
_cell.length_b   1.000
_cell.length_c   1.000
_cell.angle_alpha   90.00
_cell.angle_beta   90.00
_cell.angle_gamma   90.00
#
_symmetry.space_group_name_H-M   'P 1'
#
loop_
_entity.id
_entity.type
_entity.pdbx_description
1 polymer ?
#
loop_
_entity_poly.entity_id
_entity_poly.type
_entity_poly.pdbx_seq_one_letter_code
_entity_poly.pdbx_strand_id
1 'polypeptide(L)'
;SEEKNEFSIEDVIDSISEKMIRRHPHVFEDKNIASNSSEVLINWERIKSEEKEHENRKSVLDGIPTSFPALLRAEKLQKKASKVGFDWPEIHGVIDKVEEEIEELRDEIVSNNLEKAQEELGDLLFALVNLARHLNINPEICLNKASDKFDKRFRYVESHCDFEKASLEEMDNLWDEAKK
;
A
#
# COMPACT_ATOMS: atom_id res chain seq x y z
N SER A 1 -15.86 16.53 15.79
CA SER A 1 -16.45 17.58 14.94
C SER A 1 -17.88 17.89 15.37
N GLU A 2 -18.75 16.92 15.66
CA GLU A 2 -20.07 17.17 16.26
C GLU A 2 -19.97 17.96 17.59
N GLU A 3 -19.01 17.63 18.43
CA GLU A 3 -18.75 18.37 19.69
C GLU A 3 -18.31 19.83 19.46
N LYS A 4 -17.81 20.16 18.26
CA LYS A 4 -17.40 21.53 17.88
C LYS A 4 -18.39 22.21 16.94
N ASN A 5 -19.49 21.56 16.57
CA ASN A 5 -20.50 22.05 15.61
C ASN A 5 -19.90 22.46 14.23
N GLU A 6 -18.83 21.79 13.79
CA GLU A 6 -18.18 22.10 12.52
C GLU A 6 -18.91 21.45 11.33
N PHE A 7 -19.34 20.19 11.48
CA PHE A 7 -20.14 19.43 10.50
C PHE A 7 -20.81 18.21 11.14
N SER A 8 -21.91 17.76 10.58
CA SER A 8 -22.66 16.56 10.96
C SER A 8 -22.27 15.35 10.12
N ILE A 9 -22.73 14.16 10.50
CA ILE A 9 -22.60 12.96 9.67
C ILE A 9 -23.40 13.09 8.37
N GLU A 10 -24.51 13.80 8.39
CA GLU A 10 -25.35 14.08 7.23
C GLU A 10 -24.59 14.92 6.20
N ASP A 11 -23.89 15.98 6.63
CA ASP A 11 -23.03 16.79 5.75
C ASP A 11 -21.93 15.96 5.08
N VAL A 12 -21.38 14.97 5.79
CA VAL A 12 -20.38 14.04 5.23
C VAL A 12 -21.00 13.13 4.17
N ILE A 13 -22.19 12.58 4.46
CA ILE A 13 -22.90 11.70 3.52
C ILE A 13 -23.28 12.48 2.26
N ASP A 14 -23.83 13.68 2.41
CA ASP A 14 -24.22 14.52 1.29
C ASP A 14 -23.00 14.90 0.42
N SER A 15 -21.92 15.32 1.04
CA SER A 15 -20.68 15.66 0.32
C SER A 15 -20.11 14.47 -0.45
N ILE A 16 -20.13 13.25 0.13
CA ILE A 16 -19.68 12.05 -0.56
C ILE A 16 -20.62 11.69 -1.70
N SER A 17 -21.94 11.78 -1.49
CA SER A 17 -22.97 11.47 -2.48
C SER A 17 -22.86 12.38 -3.69
N GLU A 18 -22.77 13.69 -3.48
CA GLU A 18 -22.57 14.67 -4.56
C GLU A 18 -21.28 14.41 -5.34
N LYS A 19 -20.19 14.08 -4.63
CA LYS A 19 -18.90 13.73 -5.22
C LYS A 19 -19.00 12.47 -6.09
N MET A 20 -19.74 11.45 -5.64
CA MET A 20 -19.95 10.22 -6.40
C MET A 20 -20.80 10.47 -7.65
N ILE A 21 -21.89 11.20 -7.54
CA ILE A 21 -22.75 11.57 -8.68
C ILE A 21 -21.95 12.31 -9.74
N ARG A 22 -21.22 13.36 -9.35
CA ARG A 22 -20.41 14.17 -10.25
C ARG A 22 -19.31 13.38 -10.98
N ARG A 23 -18.68 12.42 -10.29
CA ARG A 23 -17.59 11.61 -10.86
C ARG A 23 -18.05 10.41 -11.71
N HIS A 24 -19.35 10.13 -11.70
CA HIS A 24 -19.95 9.04 -12.48
C HIS A 24 -21.06 9.51 -13.43
N PRO A 25 -20.77 10.50 -14.29
CA PRO A 25 -21.79 11.05 -15.20
C PRO A 25 -22.36 9.97 -16.14
N HIS A 26 -21.57 8.95 -16.50
CA HIS A 26 -22.02 7.80 -17.28
C HIS A 26 -23.11 6.95 -16.58
N VAL A 27 -23.29 7.10 -15.27
CA VAL A 27 -24.33 6.40 -14.49
C VAL A 27 -25.53 7.31 -14.25
N PHE A 28 -25.29 8.60 -13.91
CA PHE A 28 -26.30 9.50 -13.38
C PHE A 28 -26.80 10.54 -14.40
N GLU A 29 -26.02 10.83 -15.45
CA GLU A 29 -26.38 11.85 -16.44
C GLU A 29 -26.58 11.24 -17.84
N ASP A 30 -25.52 10.80 -18.51
CA ASP A 30 -25.59 10.24 -19.87
C ASP A 30 -24.73 8.96 -19.98
N LYS A 31 -25.40 7.84 -20.31
CA LYS A 31 -24.74 6.54 -20.50
C LYS A 31 -23.79 6.50 -21.71
N ASN A 32 -23.86 7.47 -22.62
CA ASN A 32 -23.00 7.52 -23.80
C ASN A 32 -21.64 8.21 -23.55
N ILE A 33 -21.38 8.73 -22.35
CA ILE A 33 -20.14 9.43 -21.99
C ILE A 33 -18.93 8.48 -21.93
N ALA A 34 -19.15 7.19 -21.69
CA ALA A 34 -18.09 6.19 -21.71
C ALA A 34 -18.64 4.84 -22.18
N SER A 35 -17.95 4.23 -23.15
CA SER A 35 -18.35 2.96 -23.77
C SER A 35 -17.69 1.73 -23.15
N ASN A 36 -16.63 1.94 -22.36
CA ASN A 36 -15.87 0.86 -21.72
C ASN A 36 -15.24 1.31 -20.38
N SER A 37 -14.76 0.36 -19.61
CA SER A 37 -14.18 0.61 -18.27
C SER A 37 -12.95 1.53 -18.30
N SER A 38 -12.16 1.51 -19.36
CA SER A 38 -10.98 2.36 -19.50
C SER A 38 -11.38 3.83 -19.71
N GLU A 39 -12.39 4.09 -20.52
CA GLU A 39 -12.95 5.45 -20.70
C GLU A 39 -13.60 5.99 -19.43
N VAL A 40 -14.27 5.12 -18.66
CA VAL A 40 -14.80 5.48 -17.34
C VAL A 40 -13.69 5.95 -16.42
N LEU A 41 -12.56 5.23 -16.35
CA LEU A 41 -11.43 5.60 -15.51
C LEU A 41 -10.78 6.92 -15.95
N ILE A 42 -10.59 7.12 -17.25
CA ILE A 42 -10.02 8.35 -17.81
C ILE A 42 -10.91 9.56 -17.47
N ASN A 43 -12.22 9.43 -17.70
CA ASN A 43 -13.18 10.49 -17.38
C ASN A 43 -13.24 10.78 -15.88
N TRP A 44 -13.22 9.75 -15.05
CA TRP A 44 -13.21 9.89 -13.59
C TRP A 44 -11.96 10.64 -13.11
N GLU A 45 -10.79 10.31 -13.65
CA GLU A 45 -9.54 11.00 -13.30
C GLU A 45 -9.54 12.47 -13.81
N ARG A 46 -10.05 12.72 -15.01
CA ARG A 46 -10.18 14.08 -15.53
C ARG A 46 -11.10 14.92 -14.64
N ILE A 47 -12.31 14.47 -14.36
CA ILE A 47 -13.27 15.17 -13.50
C ILE A 47 -12.66 15.42 -12.11
N LYS A 48 -12.00 14.40 -11.55
CA LYS A 48 -11.32 14.53 -10.27
C LYS A 48 -10.21 15.58 -10.29
N SER A 49 -9.46 15.72 -11.38
CA SER A 49 -8.39 16.71 -11.49
C SER A 49 -8.91 18.16 -11.62
N GLU A 50 -10.09 18.33 -12.16
CA GLU A 50 -10.76 19.62 -12.35
C GLU A 50 -11.48 20.14 -11.08
N GLU A 51 -11.58 19.32 -10.02
CA GLU A 51 -12.24 19.72 -8.79
C GLU A 51 -11.46 20.82 -8.03
N LYS A 52 -12.18 21.80 -7.46
CA LYS A 52 -11.59 22.93 -6.70
C LYS A 52 -10.67 22.48 -5.55
N GLU A 53 -10.92 21.31 -4.98
CA GLU A 53 -10.03 20.69 -3.97
C GLU A 53 -8.61 20.45 -4.50
N HIS A 54 -8.43 20.42 -5.83
CA HIS A 54 -7.14 20.22 -6.50
C HIS A 54 -6.44 21.52 -6.91
N GLU A 55 -7.15 22.66 -6.98
CA GLU A 55 -6.58 23.96 -7.38
C GLU A 55 -5.45 24.46 -6.48
N ASN A 56 -5.46 24.06 -5.19
CA ASN A 56 -4.44 24.45 -4.22
C ASN A 56 -3.27 23.44 -4.09
N ARG A 57 -3.22 22.41 -4.92
CA ARG A 57 -2.14 21.41 -4.84
C ARG A 57 -0.86 21.96 -5.47
N LYS A 58 0.20 21.96 -4.68
CA LYS A 58 1.54 22.38 -5.10
C LYS A 58 2.39 21.21 -5.59
N SER A 59 1.98 19.98 -5.27
CA SER A 59 2.67 18.74 -5.65
C SER A 59 1.69 17.72 -6.18
N VAL A 60 2.14 16.89 -7.12
CA VAL A 60 1.38 15.71 -7.58
C VAL A 60 1.10 14.73 -6.44
N LEU A 61 1.91 14.76 -5.39
CA LEU A 61 1.77 13.89 -4.22
C LEU A 61 0.73 14.39 -3.21
N ASP A 62 0.27 15.64 -3.32
CA ASP A 62 -0.70 16.22 -2.38
C ASP A 62 -2.02 15.44 -2.35
N GLY A 63 -2.65 15.41 -1.16
CA GLY A 63 -3.93 14.73 -0.94
C GLY A 63 -3.82 13.24 -0.66
N ILE A 64 -2.61 12.75 -0.31
CA ILE A 64 -2.43 11.42 0.29
C ILE A 64 -2.40 11.62 1.82
N PRO A 65 -3.39 11.09 2.55
CA PRO A 65 -3.42 11.24 4.00
C PRO A 65 -2.20 10.60 4.66
N THR A 66 -1.59 11.30 5.61
CA THR A 66 -0.48 10.76 6.43
C THR A 66 -0.93 9.66 7.39
N SER A 67 -2.24 9.60 7.66
CA SER A 67 -2.88 8.58 8.50
C SER A 67 -3.11 7.23 7.81
N PHE A 68 -2.79 7.10 6.52
CA PHE A 68 -2.89 5.80 5.85
C PHE A 68 -1.90 4.79 6.45
N PRO A 69 -2.25 3.48 6.44
CA PRO A 69 -1.27 2.42 6.66
C PRO A 69 -0.03 2.61 5.80
N ALA A 70 1.16 2.33 6.32
CA ALA A 70 2.42 2.72 5.69
C ALA A 70 2.59 2.15 4.27
N LEU A 71 2.29 0.86 4.08
CA LEU A 71 2.39 0.22 2.77
C LEU A 71 1.39 0.81 1.76
N LEU A 72 0.16 1.07 2.19
CA LEU A 72 -0.85 1.71 1.36
C LEU A 72 -0.42 3.15 0.98
N ARG A 73 0.14 3.90 1.93
CA ARG A 73 0.65 5.25 1.68
C ARG A 73 1.78 5.22 0.66
N ALA A 74 2.75 4.33 0.82
CA ALA A 74 3.85 4.15 -0.13
C ALA A 74 3.34 3.81 -1.54
N GLU A 75 2.42 2.85 -1.67
CA GLU A 75 1.79 2.51 -2.95
C GLU A 75 1.11 3.72 -3.62
N LYS A 76 0.37 4.54 -2.85
CA LYS A 76 -0.29 5.74 -3.39
C LYS A 76 0.69 6.81 -3.84
N LEU A 77 1.79 7.01 -3.12
CA LEU A 77 2.87 7.93 -3.50
C LEU A 77 3.48 7.50 -4.84
N GLN A 78 3.88 6.24 -4.94
CA GLN A 78 4.49 5.67 -6.15
C GLN A 78 3.53 5.71 -7.35
N LYS A 79 2.25 5.35 -7.17
CA LYS A 79 1.22 5.46 -8.20
C LYS A 79 1.02 6.90 -8.70
N LYS A 80 1.19 7.91 -7.86
CA LYS A 80 1.11 9.30 -8.30
C LYS A 80 2.35 9.74 -9.05
N ALA A 81 3.53 9.33 -8.59
CA ALA A 81 4.79 9.60 -9.25
C ALA A 81 4.84 8.97 -10.64
N SER A 82 4.40 7.71 -10.78
CA SER A 82 4.38 7.01 -12.08
C SER A 82 3.50 7.71 -13.13
N LYS A 83 2.39 8.35 -12.72
CA LYS A 83 1.50 9.09 -13.65
C LYS A 83 2.15 10.31 -14.33
N VAL A 84 3.21 10.84 -13.74
CA VAL A 84 3.98 11.96 -14.31
C VAL A 84 5.29 11.50 -14.97
N GLY A 85 5.42 10.18 -15.19
CA GLY A 85 6.58 9.58 -15.86
C GLY A 85 7.76 9.26 -14.94
N PHE A 86 7.61 9.43 -13.63
CA PHE A 86 8.63 9.02 -12.67
C PHE A 86 8.40 7.55 -12.26
N ASP A 87 8.86 6.64 -13.13
CA ASP A 87 8.72 5.19 -12.96
C ASP A 87 9.78 4.44 -13.77
N TRP A 88 10.09 3.21 -13.35
CA TRP A 88 10.88 2.30 -14.15
C TRP A 88 10.06 1.76 -15.33
N PRO A 89 10.59 1.74 -16.55
CA PRO A 89 9.87 1.22 -17.70
C PRO A 89 9.64 -0.30 -17.63
N GLU A 90 10.54 -1.01 -16.95
CA GLU A 90 10.52 -2.47 -16.84
C GLU A 90 10.75 -2.93 -15.39
N ILE A 91 10.23 -4.11 -15.07
CA ILE A 91 10.32 -4.70 -13.74
C ILE A 91 11.75 -4.97 -13.27
N HIS A 92 12.68 -5.20 -14.20
CA HIS A 92 14.09 -5.48 -13.88
C HIS A 92 14.71 -4.34 -13.08
N GLY A 93 14.52 -3.08 -13.48
CA GLY A 93 15.04 -1.94 -12.73
C GLY A 93 14.46 -1.81 -11.31
N VAL A 94 13.24 -2.32 -11.10
CA VAL A 94 12.65 -2.37 -9.75
C VAL A 94 13.29 -3.48 -8.91
N ILE A 95 13.60 -4.63 -9.52
CA ILE A 95 14.30 -5.74 -8.85
C ILE A 95 15.71 -5.30 -8.48
N ASP A 96 16.43 -4.70 -9.43
CA ASP A 96 17.80 -4.18 -9.21
C ASP A 96 17.81 -3.21 -8.00
N LYS A 97 16.78 -2.34 -7.88
CA LYS A 97 16.67 -1.41 -6.75
C LYS A 97 16.41 -2.14 -5.42
N VAL A 98 15.62 -3.23 -5.41
CA VAL A 98 15.43 -4.04 -4.20
C VAL A 98 16.75 -4.71 -3.78
N GLU A 99 17.54 -5.19 -4.73
CA GLU A 99 18.86 -5.80 -4.45
C GLU A 99 19.85 -4.76 -3.92
N GLU A 100 19.85 -3.54 -4.48
CA GLU A 100 20.64 -2.40 -3.99
C GLU A 100 20.31 -2.08 -2.53
N GLU A 101 19.03 -1.91 -2.16
CA GLU A 101 18.61 -1.61 -0.79
C GLU A 101 18.96 -2.73 0.22
N ILE A 102 18.94 -3.99 -0.22
CA ILE A 102 19.40 -5.12 0.59
C ILE A 102 20.90 -5.02 0.88
N GLU A 103 21.71 -4.64 -0.12
CA GLU A 103 23.15 -4.50 0.04
C GLU A 103 23.50 -3.32 0.96
N GLU A 104 22.86 -2.16 0.77
CA GLU A 104 23.04 -0.97 1.61
C GLU A 104 22.67 -1.26 3.07
N LEU A 105 21.51 -1.90 3.31
CA LEU A 105 21.12 -2.34 4.64
C LEU A 105 22.14 -3.30 5.28
N ARG A 106 22.67 -4.25 4.50
CA ARG A 106 23.69 -5.20 4.96
C ARG A 106 24.96 -4.49 5.40
N ASP A 107 25.42 -3.52 4.61
CA ASP A 107 26.64 -2.77 4.89
C ASP A 107 26.51 -1.96 6.19
N GLU A 108 25.37 -1.33 6.41
CA GLU A 108 25.12 -0.59 7.65
C GLU A 108 24.98 -1.50 8.88
N ILE A 109 24.42 -2.69 8.72
CA ILE A 109 24.41 -3.73 9.79
C ILE A 109 25.83 -4.17 10.12
N VAL A 110 26.66 -4.46 9.12
CA VAL A 110 28.07 -4.88 9.31
C VAL A 110 28.87 -3.76 9.95
N SER A 111 28.61 -2.52 9.60
CA SER A 111 29.23 -1.31 10.19
C SER A 111 28.72 -1.00 11.60
N ASN A 112 27.71 -1.75 12.09
CA ASN A 112 27.03 -1.51 13.37
C ASN A 112 26.45 -0.08 13.50
N ASN A 113 25.97 0.47 12.37
CA ASN A 113 25.37 1.79 12.28
C ASN A 113 23.82 1.66 12.27
N LEU A 114 23.24 1.58 13.46
CA LEU A 114 21.81 1.32 13.61
C LEU A 114 20.92 2.43 13.07
N GLU A 115 21.38 3.68 13.09
CA GLU A 115 20.60 4.83 12.59
C GLU A 115 20.42 4.71 11.08
N LYS A 116 21.48 4.48 10.33
CA LYS A 116 21.41 4.29 8.89
C LYS A 116 20.74 2.97 8.52
N ALA A 117 21.03 1.88 9.24
CA ALA A 117 20.33 0.61 9.00
C ALA A 117 18.79 0.74 9.13
N GLN A 118 18.31 1.68 9.97
CA GLN A 118 16.87 1.99 10.04
C GLN A 118 16.38 2.73 8.79
N GLU A 119 17.18 3.62 8.22
CA GLU A 119 16.86 4.34 6.98
C GLU A 119 16.80 3.34 5.82
N GLU A 120 17.84 2.52 5.64
CA GLU A 120 17.91 1.52 4.56
C GLU A 120 16.80 0.47 4.66
N LEU A 121 16.43 0.06 5.88
CA LEU A 121 15.26 -0.81 6.07
C LEU A 121 13.96 -0.14 5.59
N GLY A 122 13.82 1.15 5.81
CA GLY A 122 12.68 1.93 5.30
C GLY A 122 12.65 1.96 3.78
N ASP A 123 13.80 2.18 3.14
CA ASP A 123 13.95 2.25 1.69
C ASP A 123 13.73 0.88 1.05
N LEU A 124 14.25 -0.18 1.65
CA LEU A 124 13.94 -1.56 1.22
C LEU A 124 12.43 -1.86 1.26
N LEU A 125 11.73 -1.49 2.34
CA LEU A 125 10.28 -1.67 2.43
C LEU A 125 9.55 -0.86 1.34
N PHE A 126 10.02 0.35 1.04
CA PHE A 126 9.46 1.19 -0.02
C PHE A 126 9.73 0.60 -1.42
N ALA A 127 10.91 0.05 -1.67
CA ALA A 127 11.25 -0.65 -2.91
C ALA A 127 10.41 -1.93 -3.10
N LEU A 128 10.15 -2.70 -2.03
CA LEU A 128 9.27 -3.87 -2.07
C LEU A 128 7.82 -3.50 -2.39
N VAL A 129 7.32 -2.37 -1.89
CA VAL A 129 5.99 -1.85 -2.27
C VAL A 129 5.96 -1.49 -3.76
N ASN A 130 7.03 -0.93 -4.29
CA ASN A 130 7.13 -0.62 -5.72
C ASN A 130 7.12 -1.89 -6.58
N LEU A 131 7.83 -2.92 -6.17
CA LEU A 131 7.81 -4.22 -6.82
C LEU A 131 6.39 -4.82 -6.82
N ALA A 132 5.70 -4.77 -5.69
CA ALA A 132 4.31 -5.22 -5.59
C ALA A 132 3.40 -4.45 -6.57
N ARG A 133 3.58 -3.13 -6.68
CA ARG A 133 2.84 -2.28 -7.63
C ARG A 133 3.08 -2.67 -9.08
N HIS A 134 4.32 -2.92 -9.49
CA HIS A 134 4.65 -3.38 -10.84
C HIS A 134 4.04 -4.75 -11.17
N LEU A 135 3.93 -5.62 -10.17
CA LEU A 135 3.26 -6.92 -10.28
C LEU A 135 1.72 -6.84 -10.18
N ASN A 136 1.15 -5.64 -10.00
CA ASN A 136 -0.26 -5.43 -9.70
C ASN A 136 -0.76 -6.20 -8.47
N ILE A 137 0.10 -6.37 -7.47
CA ILE A 137 -0.20 -6.99 -6.18
C ILE A 137 -0.42 -5.89 -5.15
N ASN A 138 -1.47 -6.01 -4.33
CA ASN A 138 -1.68 -5.10 -3.20
C ASN A 138 -0.75 -5.51 -2.05
N PRO A 139 0.22 -4.67 -1.64
CA PRO A 139 1.22 -5.02 -0.63
C PRO A 139 0.60 -5.22 0.76
N GLU A 140 -0.41 -4.44 1.13
CA GLU A 140 -1.12 -4.56 2.42
C GLU A 140 -1.82 -5.93 2.53
N ILE A 141 -2.57 -6.32 1.49
CA ILE A 141 -3.23 -7.64 1.44
C ILE A 141 -2.20 -8.77 1.43
N CYS A 142 -1.09 -8.59 0.72
CA CYS A 142 -0.03 -9.59 0.64
C CYS A 142 0.59 -9.84 2.02
N LEU A 143 0.92 -8.78 2.76
CA LEU A 143 1.49 -8.87 4.10
C LEU A 143 0.48 -9.45 5.10
N ASN A 144 -0.78 -9.05 5.06
CA ASN A 144 -1.83 -9.61 5.90
C ASN A 144 -1.97 -11.12 5.69
N LYS A 145 -2.00 -11.59 4.44
CA LYS A 145 -2.04 -13.04 4.14
C LYS A 145 -0.81 -13.80 4.67
N ALA A 146 0.37 -13.17 4.65
CA ALA A 146 1.57 -13.76 5.23
C ALA A 146 1.47 -13.84 6.76
N SER A 147 0.94 -12.80 7.40
CA SER A 147 0.69 -12.76 8.84
C SER A 147 -0.34 -13.81 9.28
N ASP A 148 -1.45 -13.93 8.58
CA ASP A 148 -2.48 -14.96 8.85
C ASP A 148 -1.90 -16.37 8.70
N LYS A 149 -1.06 -16.59 7.69
CA LYS A 149 -0.37 -17.86 7.49
C LYS A 149 0.61 -18.15 8.62
N PHE A 150 1.34 -17.15 9.10
CA PHE A 150 2.22 -17.29 10.27
C PHE A 150 1.41 -17.62 11.52
N ASP A 151 0.36 -16.85 11.83
CA ASP A 151 -0.51 -17.07 13.00
C ASP A 151 -1.07 -18.50 13.00
N LYS A 152 -1.63 -18.95 11.88
CA LYS A 152 -2.17 -20.30 11.76
C LYS A 152 -1.12 -21.39 12.05
N ARG A 153 0.09 -21.25 11.50
CA ARG A 153 1.16 -22.24 11.70
C ARG A 153 1.71 -22.19 13.11
N PHE A 154 1.85 -21.00 13.66
CA PHE A 154 2.35 -20.85 15.02
C PHE A 154 1.40 -21.46 16.05
N ARG A 155 0.07 -21.28 15.89
CA ARG A 155 -0.93 -21.97 16.72
C ARG A 155 -0.85 -23.49 16.62
N TYR A 156 -0.47 -24.03 15.48
CA TYR A 156 -0.19 -25.45 15.36
C TYR A 156 1.00 -25.85 16.24
N VAL A 157 2.09 -25.13 16.18
CA VAL A 157 3.27 -25.36 17.05
C VAL A 157 2.89 -25.25 18.53
N GLU A 158 2.16 -24.17 18.92
CA GLU A 158 1.69 -23.99 20.32
C GLU A 158 0.88 -25.18 20.84
N SER A 159 0.06 -25.77 19.97
CA SER A 159 -0.79 -26.89 20.39
C SER A 159 -0.06 -28.24 20.47
N HIS A 160 1.17 -28.33 19.98
CA HIS A 160 1.93 -29.60 19.88
C HIS A 160 3.23 -29.60 20.64
N CYS A 161 3.67 -28.50 21.27
CA CYS A 161 4.87 -28.48 22.10
C CYS A 161 4.68 -27.66 23.39
N ASP A 162 5.51 -27.95 24.36
CA ASP A 162 5.69 -27.20 25.60
C ASP A 162 6.90 -26.26 25.40
N PHE A 163 6.65 -24.96 25.18
CA PHE A 163 7.70 -23.98 24.92
C PHE A 163 8.76 -23.85 26.01
N GLU A 164 8.43 -24.25 27.25
CA GLU A 164 9.42 -24.23 28.34
C GLU A 164 10.46 -25.36 28.19
N LYS A 165 10.16 -26.41 27.43
CA LYS A 165 10.99 -27.61 27.29
C LYS A 165 11.44 -27.88 25.86
N ALA A 166 10.69 -27.40 24.88
CA ALA A 166 10.98 -27.69 23.49
C ALA A 166 12.24 -26.97 23.01
N SER A 167 13.07 -27.67 22.27
CA SER A 167 14.18 -27.08 21.52
C SER A 167 13.69 -26.32 20.29
N LEU A 168 14.52 -25.41 19.77
CA LEU A 168 14.21 -24.71 18.51
C LEU A 168 14.04 -25.70 17.36
N GLU A 169 14.81 -26.78 17.32
CA GLU A 169 14.74 -27.83 16.30
C GLU A 169 13.39 -28.58 16.35
N GLU A 170 12.87 -28.89 17.53
CA GLU A 170 11.55 -29.49 17.69
C GLU A 170 10.44 -28.54 17.22
N MET A 171 10.54 -27.26 17.57
CA MET A 171 9.58 -26.23 17.10
C MET A 171 9.62 -26.05 15.57
N ASP A 172 10.80 -26.09 14.95
CA ASP A 172 10.97 -25.97 13.49
C ASP A 172 10.41 -27.21 12.75
N ASN A 173 10.58 -28.40 13.29
CA ASN A 173 9.95 -29.61 12.77
C ASN A 173 8.41 -29.52 12.78
N LEU A 174 7.82 -29.03 13.87
CA LEU A 174 6.37 -28.79 13.97
C LEU A 174 5.91 -27.70 13.01
N TRP A 175 6.72 -26.64 12.83
CA TRP A 175 6.46 -25.60 11.84
C TRP A 175 6.43 -26.15 10.42
N ASP A 176 7.32 -27.08 10.09
CA ASP A 176 7.36 -27.74 8.79
C ASP A 176 6.17 -28.71 8.59
N GLU A 177 5.72 -29.36 9.66
CA GLU A 177 4.47 -30.14 9.61
C GLU A 177 3.25 -29.26 9.35
N ALA A 178 3.19 -28.07 9.93
CA ALA A 178 2.11 -27.11 9.74
C ALA A 178 2.03 -26.52 8.30
N LYS A 179 3.03 -26.77 7.44
CA LYS A 179 3.03 -26.37 6.03
C LYS A 179 2.23 -27.33 5.13
N LYS A 180 1.96 -28.53 5.60
CA LYS A 180 1.22 -29.58 4.85
C LYS A 180 -0.28 -29.39 4.98
#